data_e940a589a8a21d7ebb38c9c30d26ce2b
#
_entry.id   e940a589a8a21d7ebb38c9c30d26ce2b
#
_cell.length_a   1.000
_cell.length_b   1.000
_cell.length_c   1.000
_cell.angle_alpha   90.00
_cell.angle_beta   90.00
_cell.angle_gamma   90.00
#
_symmetry.space_group_name_H-M   'P 1'
#
loop_
_entity.id
_entity.type
_entity.pdbx_description
1 polymer ?
#
loop_
_entity_poly.entity_id
_entity_poly.type
_entity_poly.pdbx_seq_one_letter_code
_entity_poly.pdbx_strand_id
1 'polypeptide(L)'
;MIYLLLAVLCSSSIALIFKFSESNNLNRYIITSANYFTAAVVSLVLIFNQGIRFFDFNQSDFRANFSRVIFKGQGIFSAQSSQQWATVVGLIAGIFFFTSFIYYQKSVRENGASLAGTFGKLGILIPMLFAIIIWQEYPEDLQWFGILLAITSIVLVNFPFNKNWRQALRLNLIFLFIYGGIAEFSNKIFQKYALVDYKVLFLFWVFFSAFLISFFYSVKKVGRLPKKSELLTGFAVGIPNLFSSFFLISALNYLKTAVVFPIFSAGSIVLITAAGYLFFGEKLKTKEWASIVMTVVALILINI
;
A
#
# COMPACT_ATOMS: atom_id res chain seq x y z
N MET A 1 -4.43 3.20 -17.12
CA MET A 1 -3.06 3.67 -16.84
C MET A 1 -3.00 4.92 -15.96
N ILE A 2 -3.81 5.96 -16.20
CA ILE A 2 -3.70 7.22 -15.43
C ILE A 2 -3.85 7.04 -13.91
N TYR A 3 -4.80 6.22 -13.45
CA TYR A 3 -4.97 5.93 -12.03
C TYR A 3 -3.73 5.26 -11.41
N LEU A 4 -3.05 4.40 -12.16
CA LEU A 4 -1.85 3.75 -11.69
C LEU A 4 -0.67 4.74 -11.55
N LEU A 5 -0.51 5.65 -12.52
CA LEU A 5 0.48 6.73 -12.42
C LEU A 5 0.21 7.65 -11.24
N LEU A 6 -1.06 8.04 -11.00
CA LEU A 6 -1.44 8.83 -9.84
C LEU A 6 -1.18 8.09 -8.52
N ALA A 7 -1.45 6.78 -8.45
CA ALA A 7 -1.13 5.95 -7.30
C ALA A 7 0.38 5.94 -7.01
N VAL A 8 1.20 5.78 -8.07
CA VAL A 8 2.67 5.81 -7.98
C VAL A 8 3.18 7.16 -7.48
N LEU A 9 2.66 8.27 -8.03
CA LEU A 9 3.01 9.62 -7.58
C LEU A 9 2.67 9.83 -6.10
N CYS A 10 1.47 9.45 -5.67
CA CYS A 10 1.05 9.55 -4.27
C CYS A 10 1.94 8.69 -3.37
N SER A 11 2.20 7.42 -3.72
CA SER A 11 3.07 6.52 -2.95
C SER A 11 4.49 7.06 -2.84
N SER A 12 5.02 7.65 -3.90
CA SER A 12 6.35 8.27 -3.90
C SER A 12 6.41 9.51 -3.01
N SER A 13 5.37 10.34 -3.04
CA SER A 13 5.25 11.52 -2.18
C SER A 13 5.28 11.15 -0.70
N ILE A 14 4.61 10.07 -0.30
CA ILE A 14 4.66 9.56 1.08
C ILE A 14 6.11 9.28 1.50
N ALA A 15 6.87 8.57 0.66
CA ALA A 15 8.24 8.20 0.98
C ALA A 15 9.16 9.44 1.09
N LEU A 16 8.97 10.44 0.23
CA LEU A 16 9.73 11.69 0.27
C LEU A 16 9.42 12.53 1.52
N ILE A 17 8.14 12.60 1.93
CA ILE A 17 7.76 13.28 3.16
C ILE A 17 8.31 12.53 4.39
N PHE A 18 8.29 11.20 4.41
CA PHE A 18 8.93 10.44 5.48
C PHE A 18 10.44 10.64 5.52
N LYS A 19 11.12 10.74 4.37
CA LYS A 19 12.54 11.07 4.31
C LYS A 19 12.84 12.45 4.91
N PHE A 20 12.04 13.46 4.58
CA PHE A 20 12.10 14.76 5.23
C PHE A 20 11.88 14.67 6.74
N SER A 21 10.94 13.87 7.19
CA SER A 21 10.66 13.63 8.60
C SER A 21 11.85 13.04 9.35
N GLU A 22 12.51 12.04 8.78
CA GLU A 22 13.70 11.41 9.36
C GLU A 22 14.87 12.38 9.44
N SER A 23 15.11 13.20 8.39
CA SER A 23 16.18 14.21 8.40
C SER A 23 15.98 15.29 9.46
N ASN A 24 14.73 15.54 9.90
CA ASN A 24 14.38 16.50 10.95
C ASN A 24 14.16 15.85 12.33
N ASN A 25 14.49 14.56 12.52
CA ASN A 25 14.34 13.82 13.77
C ASN A 25 12.93 13.91 14.38
N LEU A 26 11.89 13.89 13.52
CA LEU A 26 10.50 13.89 13.95
C LEU A 26 10.06 12.49 14.42
N ASN A 27 9.13 12.45 15.39
CA ASN A 27 8.67 11.18 15.93
C ASN A 27 7.73 10.45 14.96
N ARG A 28 8.19 9.31 14.44
CA ARG A 28 7.47 8.52 13.44
C ARG A 28 6.12 7.97 13.92
N TYR A 29 5.96 7.67 15.20
CA TYR A 29 4.69 7.14 15.74
C TYR A 29 3.59 8.21 15.74
N ILE A 30 3.95 9.45 16.12
CA ILE A 30 3.04 10.60 16.06
C ILE A 30 2.64 10.89 14.61
N ILE A 31 3.62 10.94 13.71
CA ILE A 31 3.38 11.20 12.27
C ILE A 31 2.47 10.13 11.69
N THR A 32 2.68 8.85 12.02
CA THR A 32 1.83 7.76 11.52
C THR A 32 0.40 7.86 12.03
N SER A 33 0.22 8.20 13.31
CA SER A 33 -1.11 8.40 13.87
C SER A 33 -1.82 9.58 13.20
N ALA A 34 -1.14 10.72 13.04
CA ALA A 34 -1.67 11.90 12.35
C ALA A 34 -1.96 11.64 10.87
N ASN A 35 -1.12 10.84 10.19
CA ASN A 35 -1.35 10.37 8.82
C ASN A 35 -2.66 9.59 8.70
N TYR A 36 -2.86 8.56 9.51
CA TYR A 36 -4.09 7.77 9.46
C TYR A 36 -5.32 8.56 9.86
N PHE A 37 -5.19 9.48 10.84
CA PHE A 37 -6.25 10.41 11.18
C PHE A 37 -6.67 11.25 9.98
N THR A 38 -5.72 11.87 9.30
CA THR A 38 -6.01 12.71 8.13
C THR A 38 -6.64 11.91 7.00
N ALA A 39 -6.11 10.74 6.71
CA ALA A 39 -6.68 9.87 5.69
C ALA A 39 -8.12 9.46 6.02
N ALA A 40 -8.43 9.15 7.29
CA ALA A 40 -9.78 8.86 7.73
C ALA A 40 -10.70 10.08 7.62
N VAL A 41 -10.26 11.27 8.05
CA VAL A 41 -11.05 12.51 7.96
C VAL A 41 -11.34 12.89 6.51
N VAL A 42 -10.33 12.85 5.63
CA VAL A 42 -10.52 13.15 4.20
C VAL A 42 -11.46 12.13 3.55
N SER A 43 -11.33 10.83 3.88
CA SER A 43 -12.28 9.81 3.42
C SER A 43 -13.70 10.12 3.90
N LEU A 44 -13.87 10.56 5.15
CA LEU A 44 -15.17 10.92 5.71
C LEU A 44 -15.80 12.08 4.93
N VAL A 45 -15.04 13.13 4.64
CA VAL A 45 -15.49 14.26 3.82
C VAL A 45 -15.94 13.81 2.43
N LEU A 46 -15.16 12.92 1.79
CA LEU A 46 -15.49 12.37 0.48
C LEU A 46 -16.77 11.53 0.52
N ILE A 47 -17.01 10.74 1.59
CA ILE A 47 -18.24 9.96 1.79
C ILE A 47 -19.46 10.89 1.83
N PHE A 48 -19.40 11.98 2.59
CA PHE A 48 -20.48 12.95 2.69
C PHE A 48 -20.75 13.64 1.33
N ASN A 49 -19.68 14.04 0.62
CA ASN A 49 -19.80 14.67 -0.69
C ASN A 49 -20.39 13.73 -1.75
N GLN A 50 -20.15 12.43 -1.65
CA GLN A 50 -20.71 11.42 -2.55
C GLN A 50 -22.11 10.94 -2.14
N GLY A 51 -22.64 11.42 -1.00
CA GLY A 51 -23.95 11.00 -0.49
C GLY A 51 -24.02 9.52 -0.07
N ILE A 52 -22.88 8.89 0.20
CA ILE A 52 -22.81 7.49 0.63
C ILE A 52 -23.30 7.41 2.08
N ARG A 53 -24.34 6.61 2.33
CA ARG A 53 -24.83 6.33 3.69
C ARG A 53 -23.92 5.32 4.39
N PHE A 54 -23.55 5.60 5.65
CA PHE A 54 -22.66 4.72 6.43
C PHE A 54 -23.26 3.36 6.78
N PHE A 55 -24.56 3.36 7.08
CA PHE A 55 -25.28 2.21 7.56
C PHE A 55 -26.65 2.14 6.93
N ASP A 56 -26.79 1.35 5.91
CA ASP A 56 -28.08 0.92 5.42
C ASP A 56 -28.26 -0.56 5.77
N PHE A 57 -28.62 -0.81 7.05
CA PHE A 57 -28.80 -2.16 7.58
C PHE A 57 -30.20 -2.74 7.27
N ASN A 58 -31.07 -1.98 6.61
CA ASN A 58 -32.39 -2.47 6.28
C ASN A 58 -32.30 -3.58 5.22
N GLN A 59 -32.54 -4.81 5.66
CA GLN A 59 -32.86 -6.00 4.85
C GLN A 59 -31.75 -6.52 3.91
N SER A 60 -30.49 -6.41 4.24
CA SER A 60 -29.51 -7.11 3.40
C SER A 60 -29.44 -8.58 3.75
N ASP A 61 -29.84 -9.44 2.82
CA ASP A 61 -29.47 -10.85 2.78
C ASP A 61 -27.96 -11.02 2.59
N PHE A 62 -27.16 -10.34 3.43
CA PHE A 62 -25.70 -10.37 3.32
C PHE A 62 -25.17 -11.82 3.32
N ARG A 63 -25.76 -12.69 4.15
CA ARG A 63 -25.38 -14.11 4.21
C ARG A 63 -25.65 -14.84 2.88
N ALA A 64 -26.80 -14.59 2.27
CA ALA A 64 -27.15 -15.19 1.00
C ALA A 64 -26.26 -14.63 -0.14
N ASN A 65 -26.05 -13.32 -0.18
CA ASN A 65 -25.13 -12.66 -1.10
C ASN A 65 -23.68 -13.12 -0.88
N PHE A 66 -23.23 -13.30 0.36
CA PHE A 66 -21.91 -13.78 0.69
C PHE A 66 -21.68 -15.19 0.13
N SER A 67 -22.63 -16.10 0.38
CA SER A 67 -22.55 -17.46 -0.17
C SER A 67 -22.50 -17.47 -1.70
N ARG A 68 -23.34 -16.65 -2.35
CA ARG A 68 -23.38 -16.55 -3.81
C ARG A 68 -22.09 -15.99 -4.41
N VAL A 69 -21.56 -14.88 -3.83
CA VAL A 69 -20.42 -14.16 -4.40
C VAL A 69 -19.10 -14.85 -4.06
N ILE A 70 -18.89 -15.23 -2.79
CA ILE A 70 -17.59 -15.77 -2.34
C ILE A 70 -17.46 -17.25 -2.65
N PHE A 71 -18.47 -18.09 -2.33
CA PHE A 71 -18.34 -19.53 -2.50
C PHE A 71 -18.74 -20.03 -3.88
N LYS A 72 -19.77 -19.41 -4.51
CA LYS A 72 -20.20 -19.81 -5.85
C LYS A 72 -19.54 -19.00 -6.97
N GLY A 73 -18.80 -17.93 -6.65
CA GLY A 73 -18.11 -17.07 -7.62
C GLY A 73 -19.08 -16.32 -8.57
N GLN A 74 -20.33 -16.07 -8.16
CA GLN A 74 -21.36 -15.50 -9.01
C GLN A 74 -21.50 -14.01 -8.79
N GLY A 75 -20.93 -13.21 -9.70
CA GLY A 75 -21.08 -11.74 -9.73
C GLY A 75 -20.34 -11.02 -8.60
N ILE A 76 -20.80 -9.83 -8.27
CA ILE A 76 -20.30 -8.97 -7.19
C ILE A 76 -21.43 -8.70 -6.19
N PHE A 77 -21.08 -8.17 -5.02
CA PHE A 77 -22.05 -7.78 -4.00
C PHE A 77 -23.01 -6.69 -4.50
N SER A 78 -24.26 -6.74 -4.04
CA SER A 78 -25.21 -5.62 -4.21
C SER A 78 -24.69 -4.36 -3.50
N ALA A 79 -25.30 -3.21 -3.75
CA ALA A 79 -24.91 -1.94 -3.12
C ALA A 79 -24.84 -2.04 -1.59
N GLN A 80 -25.87 -2.57 -0.93
CA GLN A 80 -25.90 -2.75 0.53
C GLN A 80 -24.85 -3.75 1.03
N SER A 81 -24.73 -4.90 0.35
CA SER A 81 -23.71 -5.90 0.71
C SER A 81 -22.30 -5.38 0.44
N SER A 82 -22.10 -4.52 -0.56
CA SER A 82 -20.81 -3.86 -0.82
C SER A 82 -20.41 -2.90 0.30
N GLN A 83 -21.37 -2.17 0.90
CA GLN A 83 -21.11 -1.33 2.09
C GLN A 83 -20.67 -2.17 3.29
N GLN A 84 -21.37 -3.28 3.54
CA GLN A 84 -21.03 -4.19 4.65
C GLN A 84 -19.67 -4.84 4.42
N TRP A 85 -19.39 -5.28 3.18
CA TRP A 85 -18.10 -5.82 2.80
C TRP A 85 -16.96 -4.80 2.96
N ALA A 86 -17.18 -3.56 2.49
CA ALA A 86 -16.24 -2.45 2.66
C ALA A 86 -15.92 -2.21 4.16
N THR A 87 -16.92 -2.26 5.02
CA THR A 87 -16.75 -2.09 6.47
C THR A 87 -15.93 -3.23 7.07
N VAL A 88 -16.32 -4.48 6.83
CA VAL A 88 -15.66 -5.66 7.43
C VAL A 88 -14.22 -5.78 6.95
N VAL A 89 -14.02 -5.75 5.63
CA VAL A 89 -12.67 -5.87 5.05
C VAL A 89 -11.81 -4.67 5.41
N GLY A 90 -12.39 -3.46 5.44
CA GLY A 90 -11.66 -2.24 5.82
C GLY A 90 -11.17 -2.26 7.27
N LEU A 91 -12.01 -2.66 8.23
CA LEU A 91 -11.62 -2.79 9.64
C LEU A 91 -10.48 -3.79 9.83
N ILE A 92 -10.56 -4.95 9.15
CA ILE A 92 -9.52 -5.99 9.22
C ILE A 92 -8.24 -5.49 8.53
N ALA A 93 -8.35 -4.87 7.36
CA ALA A 93 -7.23 -4.36 6.61
C ALA A 93 -6.42 -3.33 7.41
N GLY A 94 -7.08 -2.42 8.15
CA GLY A 94 -6.38 -1.42 8.95
C GLY A 94 -5.46 -2.02 10.03
N ILE A 95 -5.80 -3.19 10.57
CA ILE A 95 -4.91 -3.94 11.48
C ILE A 95 -3.62 -4.33 10.76
N PHE A 96 -3.73 -4.83 9.53
CA PHE A 96 -2.57 -5.23 8.73
C PHE A 96 -1.74 -4.04 8.26
N PHE A 97 -2.38 -2.93 7.88
CA PHE A 97 -1.70 -1.67 7.56
C PHE A 97 -0.85 -1.17 8.73
N PHE A 98 -1.43 -1.11 9.93
CA PHE A 98 -0.69 -0.72 11.13
C PHE A 98 0.41 -1.71 11.49
N THR A 99 0.13 -3.01 11.47
CA THR A 99 1.09 -4.06 11.83
C THR A 99 2.28 -4.09 10.86
N SER A 100 2.01 -3.96 9.56
CA SER A 100 3.04 -3.81 8.52
C SER A 100 3.98 -2.63 8.82
N PHE A 101 3.42 -1.49 9.20
CA PHE A 101 4.20 -0.31 9.59
C PHE A 101 5.12 -0.57 10.79
N ILE A 102 4.62 -1.26 11.83
CA ILE A 102 5.44 -1.61 13.01
C ILE A 102 6.60 -2.54 12.62
N TYR A 103 6.32 -3.56 11.80
CA TYR A 103 7.37 -4.47 11.35
C TYR A 103 8.35 -3.80 10.38
N TYR A 104 7.90 -2.85 9.55
CA TYR A 104 8.79 -2.00 8.76
C TYR A 104 9.79 -1.25 9.65
N GLN A 105 9.31 -0.58 10.70
CA GLN A 105 10.19 0.14 11.63
C GLN A 105 11.18 -0.78 12.35
N LYS A 106 10.72 -1.93 12.85
CA LYS A 106 11.59 -2.92 13.48
C LYS A 106 12.65 -3.42 12.50
N SER A 107 12.24 -3.72 11.27
CA SER A 107 13.13 -4.19 10.21
C SER A 107 14.19 -3.14 9.83
N VAL A 108 13.81 -1.88 9.74
CA VAL A 108 14.75 -0.78 9.48
C VAL A 108 15.79 -0.70 10.60
N ARG A 109 15.37 -0.78 11.85
CA ARG A 109 16.28 -0.72 13.00
C ARG A 109 17.23 -1.89 13.08
N GLU A 110 16.76 -3.12 12.78
CA GLU A 110 17.55 -4.34 12.98
C GLU A 110 18.34 -4.77 11.74
N ASN A 111 17.85 -4.46 10.56
CA ASN A 111 18.39 -4.94 9.29
C ASN A 111 18.83 -3.80 8.34
N GLY A 112 18.48 -2.56 8.68
CA GLY A 112 18.72 -1.39 7.84
C GLY A 112 17.59 -1.12 6.84
N ALA A 113 17.53 0.13 6.37
CA ALA A 113 16.44 0.61 5.50
C ALA A 113 16.39 -0.12 4.14
N SER A 114 17.53 -0.51 3.60
CA SER A 114 17.64 -1.18 2.31
C SER A 114 16.92 -2.54 2.31
N LEU A 115 17.21 -3.42 3.27
CA LEU A 115 16.52 -4.72 3.38
C LEU A 115 15.04 -4.57 3.73
N ALA A 116 14.70 -3.67 4.66
CA ALA A 116 13.32 -3.41 5.02
C ALA A 116 12.53 -2.89 3.78
N GLY A 117 13.12 -1.99 3.00
CA GLY A 117 12.53 -1.50 1.74
C GLY A 117 12.31 -2.63 0.74
N THR A 118 13.28 -3.53 0.55
CA THR A 118 13.14 -4.69 -0.34
C THR A 118 11.96 -5.57 0.07
N PHE A 119 11.94 -6.03 1.32
CA PHE A 119 10.91 -6.96 1.79
C PHE A 119 9.52 -6.29 1.82
N GLY A 120 9.43 -5.01 2.18
CA GLY A 120 8.20 -4.24 2.12
C GLY A 120 7.64 -4.12 0.69
N LYS A 121 8.52 -3.88 -0.29
CA LYS A 121 8.09 -3.79 -1.71
C LYS A 121 7.83 -5.14 -2.36
N LEU A 122 8.55 -6.20 -1.96
CA LEU A 122 8.26 -7.56 -2.43
C LEU A 122 6.92 -8.11 -1.88
N GLY A 123 6.35 -7.53 -0.84
CA GLY A 123 5.01 -7.88 -0.33
C GLY A 123 3.93 -7.91 -1.41
N ILE A 124 4.10 -7.15 -2.51
CA ILE A 124 3.19 -7.19 -3.67
C ILE A 124 3.08 -8.56 -4.36
N LEU A 125 4.04 -9.47 -4.14
CA LEU A 125 3.95 -10.83 -4.65
C LEU A 125 2.75 -11.58 -4.04
N ILE A 126 2.33 -11.24 -2.83
CA ILE A 126 1.18 -11.86 -2.17
C ILE A 126 -0.11 -11.60 -2.96
N PRO A 127 -0.57 -10.34 -3.19
CA PRO A 127 -1.77 -10.11 -3.98
C PRO A 127 -1.67 -10.64 -5.41
N MET A 128 -0.49 -10.59 -6.03
CA MET A 128 -0.26 -11.11 -7.37
C MET A 128 -0.43 -12.62 -7.44
N LEU A 129 0.22 -13.38 -6.54
CA LEU A 129 0.10 -14.85 -6.50
C LEU A 129 -1.33 -15.28 -6.21
N PHE A 130 -2.01 -14.64 -5.25
CA PHE A 130 -3.40 -14.95 -4.97
C PHE A 130 -4.33 -14.62 -6.13
N ALA A 131 -4.07 -13.54 -6.89
CA ALA A 131 -4.85 -13.22 -8.08
C ALA A 131 -4.72 -14.29 -9.17
N ILE A 132 -3.52 -14.81 -9.39
CA ILE A 132 -3.25 -15.89 -10.33
C ILE A 132 -3.94 -17.19 -9.86
N ILE A 133 -3.76 -17.58 -8.58
CA ILE A 133 -4.24 -18.88 -8.06
C ILE A 133 -5.76 -18.88 -7.90
N ILE A 134 -6.34 -17.82 -7.30
CA ILE A 134 -7.77 -17.80 -6.94
C ILE A 134 -8.63 -17.33 -8.12
N TRP A 135 -8.18 -16.30 -8.84
CA TRP A 135 -9.00 -15.65 -9.86
C TRP A 135 -8.52 -15.89 -11.28
N GLN A 136 -7.45 -16.71 -11.46
CA GLN A 136 -6.88 -17.08 -12.76
C GLN A 136 -6.54 -15.84 -13.63
N GLU A 137 -6.09 -14.74 -12.97
CA GLU A 137 -5.66 -13.53 -13.64
C GLU A 137 -4.23 -13.72 -14.20
N TYR A 138 -4.07 -14.61 -15.19
CA TYR A 138 -2.76 -14.89 -15.78
C TYR A 138 -2.22 -13.69 -16.57
N PRO A 139 -0.93 -13.30 -16.35
CA PRO A 139 -0.22 -12.39 -17.23
C PRO A 139 -0.03 -13.00 -18.62
N GLU A 140 0.13 -12.15 -19.61
CA GLU A 140 0.57 -12.55 -20.96
C GLU A 140 2.08 -12.82 -20.98
N ASP A 141 2.58 -13.50 -22.03
CA ASP A 141 3.98 -13.95 -22.07
C ASP A 141 4.97 -12.78 -21.90
N LEU A 142 4.78 -11.67 -22.62
CA LEU A 142 5.61 -10.48 -22.47
C LEU A 142 5.48 -9.83 -21.10
N GLN A 143 4.30 -9.87 -20.50
CA GLN A 143 4.07 -9.34 -19.15
C GLN A 143 4.85 -10.13 -18.10
N TRP A 144 5.02 -11.45 -18.25
CA TRP A 144 5.85 -12.26 -17.36
C TRP A 144 7.30 -11.76 -17.33
N PHE A 145 7.89 -11.50 -18.50
CA PHE A 145 9.25 -10.94 -18.59
C PHE A 145 9.34 -9.56 -17.92
N GLY A 146 8.36 -8.69 -18.16
CA GLY A 146 8.30 -7.39 -17.52
C GLY A 146 8.16 -7.48 -16.00
N ILE A 147 7.32 -8.39 -15.48
CA ILE A 147 7.14 -8.65 -14.04
C ILE A 147 8.46 -9.12 -13.41
N LEU A 148 9.13 -10.09 -14.02
CA LEU A 148 10.43 -10.59 -13.53
C LEU A 148 11.48 -9.48 -13.53
N LEU A 149 11.51 -8.64 -14.55
CA LEU A 149 12.43 -7.52 -14.65
C LEU A 149 12.13 -6.46 -13.57
N ALA A 150 10.85 -6.15 -13.31
CA ALA A 150 10.44 -5.25 -12.25
C ALA A 150 10.86 -5.75 -10.86
N ILE A 151 10.61 -7.03 -10.55
CA ILE A 151 11.02 -7.66 -9.29
C ILE A 151 12.55 -7.64 -9.15
N THR A 152 13.27 -7.98 -10.21
CA THR A 152 14.75 -7.96 -10.22
C THR A 152 15.27 -6.55 -9.97
N SER A 153 14.65 -5.53 -10.56
CA SER A 153 14.97 -4.12 -10.34
C SER A 153 14.81 -3.73 -8.86
N ILE A 154 13.72 -4.14 -8.20
CA ILE A 154 13.46 -3.90 -6.79
C ILE A 154 14.55 -4.53 -5.92
N VAL A 155 14.91 -5.77 -6.20
CA VAL A 155 15.97 -6.50 -5.47
C VAL A 155 17.33 -5.85 -5.70
N LEU A 156 17.67 -5.49 -6.94
CA LEU A 156 18.95 -4.89 -7.29
C LEU A 156 19.24 -3.59 -6.52
N VAL A 157 18.25 -2.69 -6.40
CA VAL A 157 18.44 -1.43 -5.66
C VAL A 157 18.61 -1.66 -4.16
N ASN A 158 17.76 -2.48 -3.61
CA ASN A 158 17.55 -2.52 -2.17
C ASN A 158 18.36 -3.63 -1.48
N PHE A 159 18.78 -4.69 -2.20
CA PHE A 159 19.46 -5.83 -1.58
C PHE A 159 20.94 -5.54 -1.36
N PRO A 160 21.48 -5.73 -0.14
CA PRO A 160 22.88 -5.53 0.18
C PRO A 160 23.69 -6.78 -0.16
N PHE A 161 24.09 -6.94 -1.42
CA PHE A 161 24.85 -8.13 -1.88
C PHE A 161 26.18 -8.38 -1.14
N ASN A 162 26.74 -7.36 -0.46
CA ASN A 162 28.04 -7.45 0.21
C ASN A 162 27.97 -7.91 1.69
N LYS A 163 26.80 -8.23 2.23
CA LYS A 163 26.63 -8.71 3.60
C LYS A 163 26.20 -10.17 3.61
N ASN A 164 26.63 -10.93 4.63
CA ASN A 164 26.16 -12.30 4.86
C ASN A 164 24.65 -12.34 5.05
N TRP A 165 23.92 -12.43 3.96
CA TRP A 165 22.45 -12.37 3.89
C TRP A 165 21.78 -13.48 4.71
N ARG A 166 22.45 -14.64 4.91
CA ARG A 166 21.94 -15.74 5.76
C ARG A 166 21.75 -15.34 7.23
N GLN A 167 22.56 -14.39 7.74
CA GLN A 167 22.40 -13.84 9.09
C GLN A 167 21.40 -12.69 9.15
N ALA A 168 21.02 -12.14 8.01
CA ALA A 168 20.13 -10.98 7.88
C ALA A 168 18.65 -11.34 7.75
N LEU A 169 18.31 -12.60 7.46
CA LEU A 169 16.91 -13.08 7.38
C LEU A 169 16.30 -13.21 8.78
N ARG A 170 15.93 -12.09 9.37
CA ARG A 170 15.24 -12.05 10.65
C ARG A 170 13.73 -12.12 10.46
N LEU A 171 13.04 -12.72 11.44
CA LEU A 171 11.58 -12.87 11.45
C LEU A 171 10.82 -11.57 11.15
N ASN A 172 11.36 -10.42 11.58
CA ASN A 172 10.73 -9.12 11.31
C ASN A 172 10.61 -8.79 9.82
N LEU A 173 11.56 -9.20 8.96
CA LEU A 173 11.48 -9.03 7.51
C LEU A 173 10.39 -9.94 6.90
N ILE A 174 10.28 -11.17 7.38
CA ILE A 174 9.24 -12.10 6.94
C ILE A 174 7.85 -11.57 7.33
N PHE A 175 7.70 -11.11 8.57
CA PHE A 175 6.44 -10.50 9.01
C PHE A 175 6.10 -9.23 8.24
N LEU A 176 7.10 -8.39 7.92
CA LEU A 176 6.90 -7.22 7.07
C LEU A 176 6.38 -7.62 5.68
N PHE A 177 7.01 -8.61 5.05
CA PHE A 177 6.58 -9.14 3.75
C PHE A 177 5.13 -9.64 3.81
N ILE A 178 4.80 -10.46 4.81
CA ILE A 178 3.46 -11.06 4.94
C ILE A 178 2.42 -9.98 5.25
N TYR A 179 2.61 -9.19 6.31
CA TYR A 179 1.61 -8.20 6.71
C TYR A 179 1.47 -7.05 5.71
N GLY A 180 2.58 -6.63 5.09
CA GLY A 180 2.54 -5.65 4.00
C GLY A 180 1.80 -6.16 2.78
N GLY A 181 2.07 -7.40 2.40
CA GLY A 181 1.38 -8.04 1.29
C GLY A 181 -0.10 -8.28 1.54
N ILE A 182 -0.50 -8.68 2.77
CA ILE A 182 -1.92 -8.83 3.14
C ILE A 182 -2.62 -7.45 3.16
N ALA A 183 -1.95 -6.41 3.63
CA ALA A 183 -2.49 -5.05 3.57
C ALA A 183 -2.80 -4.63 2.14
N GLU A 184 -1.86 -4.82 1.20
CA GLU A 184 -2.09 -4.53 -0.22
C GLU A 184 -3.14 -5.48 -0.85
N PHE A 185 -3.16 -6.75 -0.44
CA PHE A 185 -4.14 -7.71 -0.91
C PHE A 185 -5.57 -7.33 -0.52
N SER A 186 -5.77 -6.66 0.61
CA SER A 186 -7.09 -6.19 1.02
C SER A 186 -7.72 -5.21 0.03
N ASN A 187 -6.92 -4.37 -0.64
CA ASN A 187 -7.38 -3.48 -1.71
C ASN A 187 -7.94 -4.30 -2.88
N LYS A 188 -7.25 -5.40 -3.25
CA LYS A 188 -7.73 -6.31 -4.32
C LYS A 188 -8.97 -7.08 -3.89
N ILE A 189 -9.03 -7.59 -2.66
CA ILE A 189 -10.21 -8.29 -2.13
C ILE A 189 -11.43 -7.38 -2.16
N PHE A 190 -11.28 -6.13 -1.73
CA PHE A 190 -12.38 -5.16 -1.82
C PHE A 190 -12.81 -4.96 -3.28
N GLN A 191 -11.87 -4.63 -4.16
CA GLN A 191 -12.14 -4.35 -5.58
C GLN A 191 -12.79 -5.54 -6.31
N LYS A 192 -12.40 -6.77 -5.98
CA LYS A 192 -12.88 -7.99 -6.66
C LYS A 192 -14.34 -8.29 -6.38
N TYR A 193 -14.80 -8.03 -5.17
CA TYR A 193 -16.11 -8.51 -4.71
C TYR A 193 -17.15 -7.42 -4.50
N ALA A 194 -16.72 -6.15 -4.30
CA ALA A 194 -17.63 -5.03 -4.04
C ALA A 194 -17.71 -4.05 -5.20
N LEU A 195 -18.78 -3.25 -5.21
CA LEU A 195 -18.88 -2.10 -6.10
C LEU A 195 -17.79 -1.08 -5.75
N VAL A 196 -16.98 -0.71 -6.75
CA VAL A 196 -15.82 0.20 -6.60
C VAL A 196 -16.25 1.61 -6.17
N ASP A 197 -17.50 1.97 -6.35
CA ASP A 197 -18.08 3.22 -5.87
C ASP A 197 -17.97 3.37 -4.34
N TYR A 198 -17.96 2.26 -3.61
CA TYR A 198 -17.77 2.23 -2.15
C TYR A 198 -16.31 2.18 -1.69
N LYS A 199 -15.33 2.40 -2.59
CA LYS A 199 -13.91 2.39 -2.23
C LYS A 199 -13.55 3.43 -1.16
N VAL A 200 -14.22 4.58 -1.17
CA VAL A 200 -13.99 5.62 -0.15
C VAL A 200 -14.46 5.16 1.23
N LEU A 201 -15.59 4.45 1.30
CA LEU A 201 -16.08 3.85 2.54
C LEU A 201 -15.15 2.75 3.05
N PHE A 202 -14.64 1.89 2.16
CA PHE A 202 -13.61 0.91 2.50
C PHE A 202 -12.36 1.57 3.08
N LEU A 203 -11.82 2.58 2.40
CA LEU A 203 -10.62 3.30 2.84
C LEU A 203 -10.84 4.05 4.15
N PHE A 204 -12.03 4.61 4.38
CA PHE A 204 -12.38 5.18 5.68
C PHE A 204 -12.19 4.16 6.80
N TRP A 205 -12.75 2.96 6.67
CA TRP A 205 -12.65 1.92 7.69
C TRP A 205 -11.22 1.41 7.86
N VAL A 206 -10.45 1.29 6.77
CA VAL A 206 -9.01 0.97 6.83
C VAL A 206 -8.25 1.99 7.66
N PHE A 207 -8.37 3.27 7.32
CA PHE A 207 -7.60 4.32 7.99
C PHE A 207 -8.13 4.65 9.38
N PHE A 208 -9.42 4.51 9.61
CA PHE A 208 -10.02 4.69 10.94
C PHE A 208 -9.54 3.62 11.94
N SER A 209 -9.57 2.35 11.56
CA SER A 209 -9.07 1.28 12.43
C SER A 209 -7.55 1.38 12.63
N ALA A 210 -6.78 1.68 11.58
CA ALA A 210 -5.34 1.92 11.68
C ALA A 210 -5.04 3.15 12.57
N PHE A 211 -5.84 4.22 12.49
CA PHE A 211 -5.73 5.40 13.36
C PHE A 211 -5.95 5.03 14.81
N LEU A 212 -7.02 4.34 15.14
CA LEU A 212 -7.31 3.97 16.53
C LEU A 212 -6.14 3.20 17.15
N ILE A 213 -5.66 2.16 16.45
CA ILE A 213 -4.56 1.34 16.95
C ILE A 213 -3.27 2.16 17.06
N SER A 214 -2.93 2.96 16.04
CA SER A 214 -1.71 3.78 16.02
C SER A 214 -1.74 4.89 17.06
N PHE A 215 -2.91 5.47 17.34
CA PHE A 215 -3.09 6.49 18.36
C PHE A 215 -2.77 5.95 19.74
N PHE A 216 -3.42 4.85 20.14
CA PHE A 216 -3.16 4.23 21.45
C PHE A 216 -1.71 3.75 21.57
N TYR A 217 -1.15 3.19 20.50
CA TYR A 217 0.25 2.78 20.46
C TYR A 217 1.20 3.98 20.60
N SER A 218 0.93 5.09 19.91
CA SER A 218 1.72 6.33 20.00
C SER A 218 1.69 6.93 21.40
N VAL A 219 0.50 7.05 22.02
CA VAL A 219 0.36 7.57 23.38
C VAL A 219 1.18 6.74 24.38
N LYS A 220 1.10 5.40 24.26
CA LYS A 220 1.85 4.48 25.14
C LYS A 220 3.37 4.56 24.96
N LYS A 221 3.84 4.79 23.72
CA LYS A 221 5.28 4.74 23.39
C LYS A 221 5.99 6.07 23.52
N VAL A 222 5.30 7.18 23.28
CA VAL A 222 5.97 8.50 23.17
C VAL A 222 5.98 9.24 24.51
N GLY A 223 4.92 9.13 25.31
CA GLY A 223 4.85 9.70 26.66
C GLY A 223 4.93 11.25 26.74
N ARG A 224 4.77 11.95 25.60
CA ARG A 224 4.75 13.41 25.51
C ARG A 224 3.71 13.91 24.52
N LEU A 225 3.35 15.17 24.61
CA LEU A 225 2.47 15.80 23.62
C LEU A 225 3.14 15.89 22.23
N PRO A 226 2.34 15.79 21.16
CA PRO A 226 2.82 15.96 19.80
C PRO A 226 3.41 17.36 19.56
N LYS A 227 4.50 17.45 18.81
CA LYS A 227 4.98 18.74 18.29
C LYS A 227 4.15 19.15 17.07
N LYS A 228 3.98 20.45 16.86
CA LYS A 228 3.25 20.99 15.70
C LYS A 228 3.83 20.49 14.36
N SER A 229 5.16 20.40 14.25
CA SER A 229 5.84 19.88 13.06
C SER A 229 5.50 18.40 12.79
N GLU A 230 5.37 17.57 13.84
CA GLU A 230 5.01 16.16 13.72
C GLU A 230 3.57 15.98 13.21
N LEU A 231 2.64 16.79 13.73
CA LEU A 231 1.25 16.81 13.28
C LEU A 231 1.13 17.28 11.83
N LEU A 232 1.77 18.41 11.48
CA LEU A 232 1.74 18.94 10.12
C LEU A 232 2.34 17.97 9.11
N THR A 233 3.46 17.32 9.45
CA THR A 233 4.06 16.29 8.60
C THR A 233 3.14 15.09 8.44
N GLY A 234 2.50 14.63 9.53
CA GLY A 234 1.53 13.55 9.46
C GLY A 234 0.31 13.91 8.59
N PHE A 235 -0.20 15.14 8.71
CA PHE A 235 -1.31 15.61 7.86
C PHE A 235 -0.89 15.67 6.39
N ALA A 236 0.33 16.13 6.09
CA ALA A 236 0.87 16.16 4.74
C ALA A 236 1.02 14.75 4.13
N VAL A 237 1.33 13.72 4.94
CA VAL A 237 1.40 12.32 4.49
C VAL A 237 0.01 11.73 4.27
N GLY A 238 -0.98 12.10 5.10
CA GLY A 238 -2.30 11.47 5.10
C GLY A 238 -3.07 11.61 3.79
N ILE A 239 -2.95 12.75 3.14
CA ILE A 239 -3.61 13.01 1.85
C ILE A 239 -3.07 12.07 0.76
N PRO A 240 -1.77 12.06 0.44
CA PRO A 240 -1.25 11.13 -0.56
C PRO A 240 -1.39 9.66 -0.15
N ASN A 241 -1.43 9.33 1.14
CA ASN A 241 -1.65 7.96 1.59
C ASN A 241 -3.06 7.46 1.23
N LEU A 242 -4.09 8.27 1.48
CA LEU A 242 -5.45 7.96 1.05
C LEU A 242 -5.52 7.80 -0.47
N PHE A 243 -5.02 8.82 -1.21
CA PHE A 243 -5.16 8.83 -2.66
C PHE A 243 -4.29 7.78 -3.35
N SER A 244 -3.19 7.34 -2.76
CA SER A 244 -2.42 6.20 -3.25
C SER A 244 -3.28 4.94 -3.33
N SER A 245 -3.95 4.57 -2.24
CA SER A 245 -4.85 3.41 -2.21
C SER A 245 -6.12 3.63 -3.05
N PHE A 246 -6.67 4.84 -3.05
CA PHE A 246 -7.84 5.20 -3.87
C PHE A 246 -7.57 4.99 -5.37
N PHE A 247 -6.45 5.48 -5.87
CA PHE A 247 -6.07 5.32 -7.26
C PHE A 247 -5.60 3.90 -7.57
N LEU A 248 -4.99 3.20 -6.61
CA LEU A 248 -4.61 1.80 -6.76
C LEU A 248 -5.85 0.91 -6.95
N ILE A 249 -6.88 1.06 -6.11
CA ILE A 249 -8.15 0.34 -6.25
C ILE A 249 -8.82 0.68 -7.59
N SER A 250 -8.78 1.96 -7.99
CA SER A 250 -9.30 2.37 -9.28
C SER A 250 -8.54 1.75 -10.46
N ALA A 251 -7.21 1.61 -10.37
CA ALA A 251 -6.40 0.94 -11.39
C ALA A 251 -6.73 -0.56 -11.47
N LEU A 252 -6.89 -1.23 -10.33
CA LEU A 252 -7.25 -2.65 -10.24
C LEU A 252 -8.62 -2.97 -10.87
N ASN A 253 -9.48 -1.96 -11.03
CA ASN A 253 -10.77 -2.13 -11.69
C ASN A 253 -10.66 -2.26 -13.22
N TYR A 254 -9.56 -1.77 -13.81
CA TYR A 254 -9.34 -1.75 -15.27
C TYR A 254 -8.19 -2.61 -15.73
N LEU A 255 -7.29 -2.98 -14.84
CA LEU A 255 -6.04 -3.67 -15.18
C LEU A 255 -5.89 -4.94 -14.34
N LYS A 256 -5.22 -5.96 -14.91
CA LYS A 256 -4.91 -7.19 -14.20
C LYS A 256 -4.02 -6.91 -12.98
N THR A 257 -4.25 -7.60 -11.89
CA THR A 257 -3.49 -7.50 -10.63
C THR A 257 -1.99 -7.69 -10.85
N ALA A 258 -1.63 -8.67 -11.69
CA ALA A 258 -0.25 -8.98 -12.06
C ALA A 258 0.47 -7.85 -12.79
N VAL A 259 -0.26 -6.92 -13.39
CA VAL A 259 0.26 -5.69 -14.03
C VAL A 259 0.35 -4.55 -13.02
N VAL A 260 -0.72 -4.33 -12.25
CA VAL A 260 -0.85 -3.17 -11.36
C VAL A 260 0.23 -3.15 -10.28
N PHE A 261 0.40 -4.24 -9.55
CA PHE A 261 1.28 -4.25 -8.38
C PHE A 261 2.77 -4.11 -8.72
N PRO A 262 3.33 -4.81 -9.74
CA PRO A 262 4.72 -4.59 -10.14
C PRO A 262 4.99 -3.15 -10.58
N ILE A 263 4.10 -2.57 -11.41
CA ILE A 263 4.22 -1.18 -11.86
C ILE A 263 4.14 -0.21 -10.69
N PHE A 264 3.19 -0.40 -9.77
CA PHE A 264 3.02 0.43 -8.58
C PHE A 264 4.29 0.46 -7.73
N SER A 265 4.87 -0.71 -7.46
CA SER A 265 6.08 -0.80 -6.62
C SER A 265 7.34 -0.33 -7.31
N ALA A 266 7.61 -0.83 -8.52
CA ALA A 266 8.82 -0.48 -9.26
C ALA A 266 8.79 1.00 -9.69
N GLY A 267 7.65 1.49 -10.19
CA GLY A 267 7.47 2.90 -10.53
C GLY A 267 7.67 3.84 -9.35
N SER A 268 7.17 3.46 -8.16
CA SER A 268 7.40 4.24 -6.93
C SER A 268 8.88 4.31 -6.58
N ILE A 269 9.63 3.21 -6.70
CA ILE A 269 11.08 3.20 -6.44
C ILE A 269 11.81 4.14 -7.40
N VAL A 270 11.50 4.09 -8.70
CA VAL A 270 12.12 4.99 -9.69
C VAL A 270 11.87 6.45 -9.35
N LEU A 271 10.62 6.82 -9.03
CA LEU A 271 10.29 8.20 -8.69
C LEU A 271 10.97 8.66 -7.39
N ILE A 272 11.02 7.80 -6.36
CA ILE A 272 11.70 8.10 -5.10
C ILE A 272 13.19 8.32 -5.35
N THR A 273 13.81 7.46 -6.15
CA THR A 273 15.24 7.53 -6.48
C THR A 273 15.55 8.78 -7.33
N ALA A 274 14.73 9.07 -8.35
CA ALA A 274 14.87 10.27 -9.16
C ALA A 274 14.70 11.56 -8.33
N ALA A 275 13.70 11.60 -7.46
CA ALA A 275 13.48 12.74 -6.57
C ALA A 275 14.60 12.86 -5.52
N GLY A 276 15.17 11.76 -5.04
CA GLY A 276 16.35 11.73 -4.18
C GLY A 276 17.54 12.43 -4.83
N TYR A 277 17.78 12.14 -6.10
CA TYR A 277 18.82 12.80 -6.89
C TYR A 277 18.54 14.28 -7.10
N LEU A 278 17.32 14.64 -7.55
CA LEU A 278 16.99 16.00 -7.97
C LEU A 278 16.83 16.96 -6.78
N PHE A 279 16.15 16.53 -5.70
CA PHE A 279 15.78 17.43 -4.59
C PHE A 279 16.66 17.27 -3.35
N PHE A 280 17.30 16.13 -3.17
CA PHE A 280 18.14 15.85 -2.00
C PHE A 280 19.63 15.76 -2.33
N GLY A 281 20.03 15.96 -3.60
CA GLY A 281 21.43 15.95 -4.05
C GLY A 281 22.11 14.59 -3.89
N GLU A 282 21.34 13.49 -3.86
CA GLU A 282 21.89 12.15 -3.70
C GLU A 282 22.61 11.72 -4.98
N LYS A 283 23.83 11.22 -4.84
CA LYS A 283 24.57 10.65 -5.99
C LYS A 283 24.05 9.23 -6.27
N LEU A 284 23.48 9.04 -7.45
CA LEU A 284 23.02 7.73 -7.90
C LEU A 284 24.22 6.80 -8.14
N LYS A 285 24.18 5.62 -7.51
CA LYS A 285 25.14 4.55 -7.74
C LYS A 285 24.78 3.80 -9.02
N THR A 286 25.74 3.10 -9.60
CA THR A 286 25.53 2.31 -10.84
C THR A 286 24.34 1.36 -10.75
N LYS A 287 24.12 0.72 -9.57
CA LYS A 287 22.98 -0.18 -9.36
C LYS A 287 21.62 0.54 -9.38
N GLU A 288 21.58 1.81 -8.96
CA GLU A 288 20.36 2.61 -8.98
C GLU A 288 20.01 3.03 -10.42
N TRP A 289 21.00 3.43 -11.22
CA TRP A 289 20.83 3.66 -12.64
C TRP A 289 20.36 2.41 -13.39
N ALA A 290 21.00 1.26 -13.15
CA ALA A 290 20.61 -0.01 -13.74
C ALA A 290 19.17 -0.36 -13.39
N SER A 291 18.75 -0.16 -12.13
CA SER A 291 17.38 -0.40 -11.70
C SER A 291 16.37 0.53 -12.38
N ILE A 292 16.69 1.82 -12.55
CA ILE A 292 15.81 2.77 -13.27
C ILE A 292 15.58 2.27 -14.70
N VAL A 293 16.66 1.93 -15.42
CA VAL A 293 16.56 1.42 -16.80
C VAL A 293 15.75 0.13 -16.86
N MET A 294 16.04 -0.84 -15.98
CA MET A 294 15.28 -2.10 -15.89
C MET A 294 13.80 -1.86 -15.62
N THR A 295 13.47 -0.92 -14.72
CA THR A 295 12.08 -0.60 -14.43
C THR A 295 11.38 0.03 -15.62
N VAL A 296 12.02 0.96 -16.33
CA VAL A 296 11.43 1.58 -17.53
C VAL A 296 11.15 0.52 -18.59
N VAL A 297 12.11 -0.38 -18.85
CA VAL A 297 11.92 -1.50 -19.79
C VAL A 297 10.80 -2.43 -19.31
N ALA A 298 10.75 -2.75 -18.02
CA ALA A 298 9.68 -3.56 -17.43
C ALA A 298 8.31 -2.92 -17.66
N LEU A 299 8.18 -1.61 -17.41
CA LEU A 299 6.94 -0.88 -17.64
C LEU A 299 6.47 -0.93 -19.10
N ILE A 300 7.39 -0.86 -20.05
CA ILE A 300 7.08 -1.00 -21.49
C ILE A 300 6.55 -2.41 -21.76
N LEU A 301 7.29 -3.46 -21.35
CA LEU A 301 6.91 -4.86 -21.58
C LEU A 301 5.57 -5.25 -20.94
N ILE A 302 5.24 -4.69 -19.79
CA ILE A 302 3.96 -4.98 -19.10
C ILE A 302 2.78 -4.29 -19.81
N ASN A 303 3.03 -3.22 -20.59
CA ASN A 303 1.98 -2.44 -21.25
C ASN A 303 1.74 -2.79 -22.71
N ILE A 304 2.57 -3.64 -23.30
CA ILE A 304 2.35 -4.20 -24.62
C ILE A 304 1.46 -5.44 -24.52
#